data_12ab63786fd5acb4cc99b16c0f0b3690
#
_entry.id   12ab63786fd5acb4cc99b16c0f0b3690
#
_cell.length_a   1.000
_cell.length_b   1.000
_cell.length_c   1.000
_cell.angle_alpha   90.00
_cell.angle_beta   90.00
_cell.angle_gamma   90.00
#
_symmetry.space_group_name_H-M   'P 1'
#
loop_
_entity.id
_entity.type
_entity.pdbx_description
1 polymer ?
#
loop_
_entity_poly.entity_id
_entity_poly.type
_entity_poly.pdbx_seq_one_letter_code
_entity_poly.pdbx_strand_id
1 'polypeptide(L)'
;MNSKYFCPILTSFNDDSTINYDDMHSLYDHVLENGIDGILVGGSAGEFYALDYNEAEQLISDAVQYINHRGIVIAGTGRMNRLETINLSNFALKKGADAVIIVGPYYSACSQEDVFNY
;
A
#
# COMPACT_ATOMS: atom_id res chain seq x y z
N MET A 1 -7.40 22.93 12.32
CA MET A 1 -6.71 21.92 11.48
C MET A 1 -7.51 20.63 11.63
N ASN A 2 -8.16 20.13 10.58
CA ASN A 2 -8.85 18.85 10.67
C ASN A 2 -7.81 17.75 10.55
N SER A 3 -7.49 17.10 11.67
CA SER A 3 -6.62 15.93 11.66
C SER A 3 -7.31 14.78 10.93
N LYS A 4 -6.56 14.06 10.10
CA LYS A 4 -7.04 12.85 9.42
C LYS A 4 -6.35 11.62 10.01
N TYR A 5 -7.08 10.54 10.13
CA TYR A 5 -6.59 9.26 10.65
C TYR A 5 -6.47 8.25 9.52
N PHE A 6 -5.30 7.62 9.42
CA PHE A 6 -5.01 6.60 8.42
C PHE A 6 -4.72 5.27 9.11
N CYS A 7 -5.25 4.19 8.56
CA CYS A 7 -5.00 2.84 9.04
C CYS A 7 -4.07 2.09 8.07
N PRO A 8 -2.85 1.72 8.49
CA PRO A 8 -2.07 0.72 7.79
C PRO A 8 -2.78 -0.63 7.91
N ILE A 9 -3.19 -1.20 6.78
CA ILE A 9 -4.03 -2.38 6.77
C ILE A 9 -3.19 -3.64 6.56
N LEU A 10 -3.65 -4.75 7.14
CA LEU A 10 -3.08 -6.07 6.93
C LEU A 10 -3.38 -6.55 5.50
N THR A 11 -2.57 -7.43 4.97
CA THR A 11 -2.93 -8.19 3.77
C THR A 11 -3.46 -9.56 4.19
N SER A 12 -4.69 -9.88 3.79
CA SER A 12 -5.28 -11.21 4.03
C SER A 12 -4.88 -12.16 2.90
N PHE A 13 -4.51 -13.38 3.29
CA PHE A 13 -4.10 -14.42 2.35
C PHE A 13 -4.99 -15.66 2.49
N ASN A 14 -5.23 -16.32 1.39
CA ASN A 14 -5.82 -17.66 1.33
C ASN A 14 -4.80 -18.73 1.78
N ASP A 15 -5.26 -19.93 2.01
CA ASP A 15 -4.39 -21.09 2.41
C ASP A 15 -3.32 -21.41 1.36
N ASP A 16 -3.54 -21.05 0.10
CA ASP A 16 -2.58 -21.19 -1.01
C ASP A 16 -1.62 -20.01 -1.16
N SER A 17 -1.63 -19.08 -0.20
CA SER A 17 -0.83 -17.86 -0.17
C SER A 17 -1.19 -16.78 -1.20
N THR A 18 -2.28 -16.91 -1.93
CA THR A 18 -2.81 -15.82 -2.75
C THR A 18 -3.55 -14.79 -1.91
N ILE A 19 -3.65 -13.55 -2.38
CA ILE A 19 -4.38 -12.49 -1.65
C ILE A 19 -5.88 -12.82 -1.63
N ASN A 20 -6.48 -12.76 -0.44
CA ASN A 20 -7.91 -12.93 -0.25
C ASN A 20 -8.64 -11.58 -0.38
N TYR A 21 -9.12 -11.25 -1.55
CA TYR A 21 -9.75 -9.97 -1.81
C TYR A 21 -11.12 -9.80 -1.12
N ASP A 22 -11.86 -10.87 -0.86
CA ASP A 22 -13.14 -10.78 -0.12
C ASP A 22 -12.90 -10.32 1.33
N ASP A 23 -11.88 -10.87 1.98
CA ASP A 23 -11.47 -10.43 3.30
C ASP A 23 -10.91 -9.00 3.27
N MET A 24 -10.12 -8.67 2.24
CA MET A 24 -9.61 -7.29 2.08
C MET A 24 -10.75 -6.29 1.97
N HIS A 25 -11.77 -6.57 1.17
CA HIS A 25 -12.95 -5.70 1.02
C HIS A 25 -13.70 -5.53 2.34
N SER A 26 -13.91 -6.64 3.08
CA SER A 26 -14.54 -6.61 4.40
C SER A 26 -13.74 -5.75 5.38
N LEU A 27 -12.42 -5.84 5.33
CA LEU A 27 -11.52 -5.06 6.18
C LEU A 27 -11.52 -3.57 5.80
N TYR A 28 -11.55 -3.23 4.51
CA TYR A 28 -11.68 -1.84 4.05
C TYR A 28 -12.99 -1.23 4.54
N ASP A 29 -14.10 -1.95 4.40
CA ASP A 29 -15.42 -1.48 4.85
C ASP A 29 -15.43 -1.26 6.37
N HIS A 30 -14.94 -2.25 7.13
CA HIS A 30 -14.88 -2.14 8.59
C HIS A 30 -14.10 -0.91 9.06
N VAL A 31 -12.95 -0.65 8.47
CA VAL A 31 -12.08 0.47 8.87
C VAL A 31 -12.72 1.81 8.51
N LEU A 32 -13.25 1.96 7.30
CA LEU A 32 -13.87 3.21 6.84
C LEU A 32 -15.17 3.53 7.56
N GLU A 33 -16.01 2.52 7.82
CA GLU A 33 -17.28 2.69 8.55
C GLU A 33 -17.07 3.07 10.02
N ASN A 34 -15.90 2.77 10.59
CA ASN A 34 -15.55 3.13 11.96
C ASN A 34 -14.76 4.45 12.09
N GLY A 35 -14.81 5.31 11.07
CA GLY A 35 -14.37 6.70 11.16
C GLY A 35 -12.90 6.94 10.83
N ILE A 36 -12.25 6.01 10.15
CA ILE A 36 -10.92 6.21 9.58
C ILE A 36 -11.04 6.93 8.23
N ASP A 37 -10.24 7.97 8.02
CA ASP A 37 -10.30 8.82 6.82
C ASP A 37 -9.65 8.19 5.59
N GLY A 38 -8.74 7.23 5.80
CA GLY A 38 -8.04 6.58 4.69
C GLY A 38 -7.24 5.35 5.10
N ILE A 39 -6.88 4.59 4.10
CA ILE A 39 -6.23 3.29 4.24
C ILE A 39 -4.86 3.34 3.56
N LEU A 40 -3.88 2.72 4.21
CA LEU A 40 -2.56 2.48 3.64
C LEU A 40 -2.46 0.99 3.31
N VAL A 41 -2.43 0.65 2.02
CA VAL A 41 -2.23 -0.72 1.52
C VAL A 41 -0.77 -0.94 1.14
N GLY A 42 -0.30 -2.17 1.28
CA GLY A 42 1.09 -2.51 0.94
C GLY A 42 2.12 -1.82 1.82
N GLY A 43 1.77 -1.50 3.07
CA GLY A 43 2.72 -1.04 4.08
C GLY A 43 3.36 -2.20 4.85
N SER A 44 4.13 -1.88 5.89
CA SER A 44 4.80 -2.89 6.71
C SER A 44 3.83 -3.83 7.40
N ALA A 45 2.69 -3.32 7.88
CA ALA A 45 1.63 -4.13 8.47
C ALA A 45 0.98 -5.08 7.44
N GLY A 46 0.96 -4.69 6.17
CA GLY A 46 0.45 -5.50 5.05
C GLY A 46 1.50 -6.39 4.40
N GLU A 47 2.64 -6.59 5.05
CA GLU A 47 3.70 -7.52 4.60
C GLU A 47 4.16 -7.28 3.15
N PHE A 48 4.28 -6.00 2.75
CA PHE A 48 4.65 -5.60 1.38
C PHE A 48 5.88 -6.32 0.83
N TYR A 49 6.80 -6.68 1.69
CA TYR A 49 8.05 -7.38 1.35
C TYR A 49 7.82 -8.84 0.93
N ALA A 50 6.67 -9.43 1.28
CA ALA A 50 6.28 -10.79 0.90
C ALA A 50 5.53 -10.84 -0.45
N LEU A 51 5.02 -9.69 -0.93
CA LEU A 51 4.29 -9.60 -2.19
C LEU A 51 5.27 -9.52 -3.37
N ASP A 52 4.98 -10.26 -4.44
CA ASP A 52 5.66 -10.02 -5.71
C ASP A 52 5.19 -8.70 -6.36
N TYR A 53 5.82 -8.32 -7.46
CA TYR A 53 5.51 -7.05 -8.11
C TYR A 53 4.08 -7.00 -8.67
N ASN A 54 3.62 -8.11 -9.26
CA ASN A 54 2.27 -8.20 -9.84
C ASN A 54 1.20 -8.20 -8.74
N GLU A 55 1.45 -8.90 -7.64
CA GLU A 55 0.55 -8.88 -6.46
C GLU A 55 0.44 -7.48 -5.87
N ALA A 56 1.55 -6.73 -5.77
CA ALA A 56 1.53 -5.36 -5.32
C ALA A 56 0.71 -4.45 -6.25
N GLU A 57 0.86 -4.58 -7.57
CA GLU A 57 0.03 -3.85 -8.55
C GLU A 57 -1.46 -4.21 -8.41
N GLN A 58 -1.78 -5.49 -8.27
CA GLN A 58 -3.16 -5.96 -8.14
C GLN A 58 -3.79 -5.46 -6.84
N LEU A 59 -3.08 -5.57 -5.71
CA LEU A 59 -3.56 -5.07 -4.41
C LEU A 59 -3.88 -3.58 -4.44
N ILE A 60 -2.98 -2.77 -5.02
CA ILE A 60 -3.19 -1.32 -5.16
C ILE A 60 -4.39 -1.03 -6.06
N SER A 61 -4.47 -1.70 -7.20
CA SER A 61 -5.56 -1.52 -8.16
C SER A 61 -6.92 -1.89 -7.56
N ASP A 62 -6.99 -3.01 -6.85
CA ASP A 62 -8.18 -3.48 -6.15
C ASP A 62 -8.62 -2.49 -5.07
N ALA A 63 -7.69 -2.06 -4.21
CA ALA A 63 -8.00 -1.11 -3.15
C ALA A 63 -8.58 0.21 -3.70
N VAL A 64 -7.95 0.79 -4.73
CA VAL A 64 -8.44 2.02 -5.37
C VAL A 64 -9.83 1.82 -5.96
N GLN A 65 -10.03 0.72 -6.67
CA GLN A 65 -11.31 0.42 -7.33
C GLN A 65 -12.43 0.15 -6.32
N TYR A 66 -12.16 -0.63 -5.29
CA TYR A 66 -13.17 -1.01 -4.31
C TYR A 66 -13.53 0.14 -3.37
N ILE A 67 -12.53 0.86 -2.87
CA ILE A 67 -12.76 2.00 -1.98
C ILE A 67 -13.50 3.13 -2.71
N ASN A 68 -13.21 3.35 -3.98
CA ASN A 68 -13.95 4.24 -4.88
C ASN A 68 -14.33 5.59 -4.24
N HIS A 69 -13.34 6.35 -3.80
CA HIS A 69 -13.48 7.67 -3.16
C HIS A 69 -14.22 7.70 -1.80
N ARG A 70 -14.54 6.55 -1.19
CA ARG A 70 -15.11 6.49 0.18
C ARG A 70 -14.08 6.85 1.26
N GLY A 71 -12.80 6.80 0.93
CA GLY A 71 -11.68 7.15 1.78
C GLY A 71 -10.43 7.43 0.95
N ILE A 72 -9.41 7.96 1.59
CA ILE A 72 -8.12 8.22 0.97
C ILE A 72 -7.35 6.90 0.84
N VAL A 73 -6.77 6.63 -0.32
CA VAL A 73 -5.92 5.46 -0.56
C VAL A 73 -4.46 5.88 -0.64
N ILE A 74 -3.67 5.41 0.30
CA ILE A 74 -2.20 5.56 0.29
C ILE A 74 -1.60 4.21 -0.12
N ALA A 75 -0.80 4.18 -1.18
CA ALA A 75 -0.15 2.98 -1.66
C ALA A 75 1.29 2.89 -1.17
N GLY A 76 1.65 1.79 -0.52
CA GLY A 76 3.03 1.43 -0.22
C GLY A 76 3.73 0.93 -1.49
N THR A 77 4.69 1.69 -1.97
CA THR A 77 5.34 1.40 -3.26
C THR A 77 6.84 1.17 -3.14
N GLY A 78 7.39 1.19 -1.92
CA GLY A 78 8.81 0.94 -1.67
C GLY A 78 9.20 -0.50 -2.02
N ARG A 79 10.24 -0.64 -2.86
CA ARG A 79 10.83 -1.93 -3.24
C ARG A 79 12.35 -1.84 -3.06
N MET A 80 13.03 -2.97 -2.96
CA MET A 80 14.51 -2.96 -2.92
C MET A 80 15.11 -2.47 -4.23
N ASN A 81 14.46 -2.73 -5.34
CA ASN A 81 14.86 -2.23 -6.64
C ASN A 81 14.25 -0.83 -6.87
N ARG A 82 15.09 0.19 -7.02
CA ARG A 82 14.68 1.57 -7.26
C ARG A 82 13.76 1.73 -8.48
N LEU A 83 14.05 1.03 -9.58
CA LEU A 83 13.22 1.12 -10.78
C LEU A 83 11.82 0.52 -10.54
N GLU A 84 11.72 -0.56 -9.78
CA GLU A 84 10.42 -1.10 -9.36
C GLU A 84 9.66 -0.11 -8.50
N THR A 85 10.32 0.57 -7.56
CA THR A 85 9.70 1.61 -6.73
C THR A 85 9.13 2.74 -7.59
N ILE A 86 9.91 3.24 -8.55
CA ILE A 86 9.46 4.29 -9.47
C ILE A 86 8.26 3.82 -10.30
N ASN A 87 8.34 2.63 -10.88
CA ASN A 87 7.29 2.09 -11.73
C ASN A 87 6.00 1.83 -10.93
N LEU A 88 6.10 1.22 -9.77
CA LEU A 88 4.95 0.95 -8.90
C LEU A 88 4.31 2.24 -8.39
N SER A 89 5.11 3.26 -8.06
CA SER A 89 4.60 4.57 -7.65
C SER A 89 3.81 5.24 -8.78
N ASN A 90 4.37 5.25 -9.99
CA ASN A 90 3.68 5.79 -11.15
C ASN A 90 2.40 5.00 -11.49
N PHE A 91 2.45 3.68 -11.37
CA PHE A 91 1.28 2.82 -11.53
C PHE A 91 0.18 3.17 -10.52
N ALA A 92 0.52 3.25 -9.23
CA ALA A 92 -0.42 3.56 -8.15
C ALA A 92 -1.13 4.90 -8.38
N LEU A 93 -0.38 5.95 -8.69
CA LEU A 93 -0.94 7.27 -8.96
C LEU A 93 -1.80 7.28 -10.22
N LYS A 94 -1.39 6.58 -11.29
CA LYS A 94 -2.17 6.44 -12.52
C LYS A 94 -3.47 5.68 -12.29
N LYS A 95 -3.50 4.73 -11.35
CA LYS A 95 -4.71 3.99 -10.96
C LYS A 95 -5.67 4.82 -10.11
N GLY A 96 -5.19 5.89 -9.50
CA GLY A 96 -5.99 6.82 -8.70
C GLY A 96 -5.73 6.72 -7.20
N ALA A 97 -4.61 6.18 -6.77
CA ALA A 97 -4.16 6.33 -5.39
C ALA A 97 -3.93 7.81 -5.09
N ASP A 98 -4.37 8.26 -3.92
CA ASP A 98 -4.27 9.69 -3.52
C ASP A 98 -2.84 10.07 -3.13
N ALA A 99 -2.06 9.10 -2.63
CA ALA A 99 -0.67 9.29 -2.27
C ALA A 99 0.10 7.96 -2.34
N VAL A 100 1.41 8.06 -2.33
CA VAL A 100 2.31 6.92 -2.16
C VAL A 100 3.15 7.12 -0.91
N ILE A 101 3.52 6.01 -0.28
CA ILE A 101 4.52 5.97 0.79
C ILE A 101 5.64 5.05 0.37
N ILE A 102 6.87 5.52 0.53
CA ILE A 102 8.06 4.81 0.11
C ILE A 102 8.92 4.56 1.34
N VAL A 103 9.14 3.30 1.68
CA VAL A 103 10.20 2.92 2.60
C VAL A 103 11.54 2.96 1.86
N GLY A 104 12.54 3.58 2.46
CA GLY A 104 13.90 3.55 1.89
C GLY A 104 14.47 2.13 1.87
N PRO A 105 15.70 1.95 1.37
CA PRO A 105 16.35 0.65 1.37
C PRO A 105 16.34 0.05 2.79
N TYR A 106 15.76 -1.14 2.95
CA TYR A 106 15.46 -1.72 4.28
C TYR A 106 16.24 -3.00 4.61
N TYR A 107 16.98 -3.54 3.65
CA TYR A 107 17.74 -4.79 3.89
C TYR A 107 18.97 -4.55 4.75
N SER A 108 19.64 -3.41 4.61
CA SER A 108 20.82 -3.03 5.40
C SER A 108 20.71 -1.59 5.88
N ALA A 109 21.51 -1.25 6.89
CA ALA A 109 21.57 0.14 7.36
C ALA A 109 22.05 1.06 6.23
N CYS A 110 21.33 2.17 6.04
CA CYS A 110 21.61 3.18 5.03
C CYS A 110 21.93 4.51 5.71
N SER A 111 22.83 5.29 5.13
CA SER A 111 23.02 6.67 5.49
C SER A 111 21.89 7.55 4.93
N GLN A 112 21.77 8.79 5.40
CA GLN A 112 20.82 9.75 4.81
C GLN A 112 21.13 10.03 3.34
N GLU A 113 22.41 10.02 2.97
CA GLU A 113 22.85 10.20 1.58
C GLU A 113 22.40 9.03 0.69
N ASP A 114 22.47 7.78 1.19
CA ASP A 114 21.98 6.61 0.46
C ASP A 114 20.48 6.70 0.22
N VAL A 115 19.71 7.12 1.23
CA VAL A 115 18.26 7.33 1.09
C VAL A 115 17.95 8.44 0.10
N PHE A 116 18.72 9.53 0.11
CA PHE A 116 18.55 10.63 -0.83
C PHE A 116 18.83 10.20 -2.28
N ASN A 117 19.81 9.32 -2.49
CA ASN A 117 20.20 8.82 -3.81
C ASN A 117 19.35 7.64 -4.30
N TYR A 118 18.54 7.08 -3.41
CA TYR A 118 17.59 6.01 -3.74
C TYR A 118 16.38 6.54 -4.50
#